data_0392dcfc1de82502959260d3f15207a3
#
_entry.id   0392dcfc1de82502959260d3f15207a3
#
_cell.length_a   1.000
_cell.length_b   1.000
_cell.length_c   1.000
_cell.angle_alpha   90.00
_cell.angle_beta   90.00
_cell.angle_gamma   90.00
#
_symmetry.space_group_name_H-M   'P 1'
#
loop_
_entity.id
_entity.type
_entity.pdbx_description
1 polymer ?
#
loop_
_entity_poly.entity_id
_entity_poly.type
_entity_poly.pdbx_seq_one_letter_code
_entity_poly.pdbx_strand_id
1 'polypeptide(L)'
;ASWDTVQWMYDKRLTYQRAAALGIDYPRSFRPRDLREAERLDCSFPVILKPAHRQGLNEFTRAKAWKAEDRDALLALYQRAAALVGGDAVIIQEWIPGSGEAQFSYAGLWNRGEAVVSLVARRTRQHPIEFGRSSTFVETVEQDQVEELACRFLKSLDYTGVVEVEFKYDRRDRQYKLLDVNGRFWTWNAIGALAGADFPYLAWRQALGQTVAPGRARTGVGWMHASRDIVAAYQELSRGSLKLSDYLAGLHKPMAFASFALDDPLPAIVELPAVAWHRFAKGSERSSDVHRAEKHADILPAGR
;
A
#
# COMPACT_ATOMS: atom_id res chain seq x y z
N ALA A 1 7.19 -19.17 -5.74
CA ALA A 1 5.79 -19.66 -5.79
C ALA A 1 5.37 -19.97 -7.22
N SER A 2 4.50 -20.97 -7.40
CA SER A 2 3.88 -21.29 -8.71
C SER A 2 2.87 -20.22 -9.10
N TRP A 3 2.46 -20.18 -10.37
CA TRP A 3 1.37 -19.29 -10.81
C TRP A 3 0.07 -19.58 -10.05
N ASP A 4 -0.22 -20.85 -9.80
CA ASP A 4 -1.41 -21.25 -9.02
C ASP A 4 -1.46 -20.64 -7.63
N THR A 5 -0.31 -20.39 -7.03
CA THR A 5 -0.20 -19.69 -5.75
C THR A 5 -0.25 -18.16 -5.92
N VAL A 6 0.48 -17.62 -6.91
CA VAL A 6 0.63 -16.17 -7.10
C VAL A 6 -0.66 -15.50 -7.53
N GLN A 7 -1.52 -16.17 -8.31
CA GLN A 7 -2.80 -15.61 -8.74
C GLN A 7 -3.70 -15.17 -7.56
N TRP A 8 -3.65 -15.90 -6.42
CA TRP A 8 -4.40 -15.56 -5.21
C TRP A 8 -3.94 -14.26 -4.52
N MET A 9 -2.76 -13.77 -4.90
CA MET A 9 -2.20 -12.52 -4.40
C MET A 9 -2.32 -11.39 -5.44
N TYR A 10 -2.26 -11.76 -6.74
CA TYR A 10 -2.31 -10.81 -7.83
C TYR A 10 -3.72 -10.24 -8.07
N ASP A 11 -4.73 -11.11 -8.04
CA ASP A 11 -6.13 -10.74 -8.25
C ASP A 11 -6.87 -10.60 -6.92
N LYS A 12 -7.22 -9.37 -6.55
CA LYS A 12 -7.94 -9.08 -5.29
C LYS A 12 -9.27 -9.84 -5.17
N ARG A 13 -9.89 -10.21 -6.29
CA ARG A 13 -11.12 -11.01 -6.30
C ARG A 13 -10.86 -12.39 -5.70
N LEU A 14 -9.78 -13.01 -6.12
CA LEU A 14 -9.35 -14.32 -5.60
C LEU A 14 -8.86 -14.20 -4.16
N THR A 15 -8.09 -13.15 -3.84
CA THR A 15 -7.64 -12.87 -2.47
C THR A 15 -8.81 -12.83 -1.48
N TYR A 16 -9.86 -12.05 -1.80
CA TYR A 16 -11.03 -11.90 -0.93
C TYR A 16 -11.92 -13.16 -0.90
N GLN A 17 -12.02 -13.87 -2.01
CA GLN A 17 -12.70 -15.18 -2.04
C GLN A 17 -12.01 -16.18 -1.10
N ARG A 18 -10.69 -16.23 -1.12
CA ARG A 18 -9.91 -17.08 -0.22
C ARG A 18 -10.03 -16.65 1.21
N ALA A 19 -9.95 -15.35 1.49
CA ALA A 19 -10.16 -14.79 2.83
C ALA A 19 -11.53 -15.20 3.41
N ALA A 20 -12.60 -15.04 2.62
CA ALA A 20 -13.95 -15.46 3.01
C ALA A 20 -14.03 -16.95 3.37
N ALA A 21 -13.45 -17.81 2.55
CA ALA A 21 -13.42 -19.26 2.78
C ALA A 21 -12.66 -19.64 4.08
N LEU A 22 -11.76 -18.79 4.55
CA LEU A 22 -10.95 -18.98 5.74
C LEU A 22 -11.51 -18.25 6.98
N GLY A 23 -12.64 -17.54 6.85
CA GLY A 23 -13.18 -16.70 7.94
C GLY A 23 -12.26 -15.53 8.29
N ILE A 24 -11.54 -14.99 7.31
CA ILE A 24 -10.71 -13.79 7.45
C ILE A 24 -11.52 -12.60 6.93
N ASP A 25 -11.74 -11.62 7.79
CA ASP A 25 -12.48 -10.42 7.43
C ASP A 25 -11.74 -9.59 6.38
N TYR A 26 -12.49 -9.00 5.48
CA TYR A 26 -12.01 -8.08 4.45
C TYR A 26 -13.04 -6.97 4.21
N PRO A 27 -12.66 -5.82 3.64
CA PRO A 27 -13.61 -4.74 3.38
C PRO A 27 -14.74 -5.21 2.47
N ARG A 28 -16.00 -4.93 2.84
CA ARG A 28 -17.17 -5.24 2.00
C ARG A 28 -16.92 -4.70 0.59
N SER A 29 -16.97 -5.58 -0.39
CA SER A 29 -16.54 -5.26 -1.76
C SER A 29 -17.62 -5.66 -2.75
N PHE A 30 -17.87 -4.79 -3.72
CA PHE A 30 -18.89 -4.95 -4.76
C PHE A 30 -18.22 -4.92 -6.13
N ARG A 31 -18.80 -5.61 -7.09
CA ARG A 31 -18.29 -5.74 -8.46
C ARG A 31 -19.42 -5.56 -9.46
N PRO A 32 -19.91 -4.36 -9.64
CA PRO A 32 -20.93 -4.11 -10.64
C PRO A 32 -20.34 -4.30 -12.04
N ARG A 33 -21.08 -4.95 -12.92
CA ARG A 33 -20.68 -5.17 -14.31
C ARG A 33 -20.95 -3.95 -15.17
N ASP A 34 -21.91 -3.14 -14.76
CA ASP A 34 -22.34 -1.94 -15.46
C ASP A 34 -22.82 -0.86 -14.49
N LEU A 35 -23.18 0.31 -15.05
CA LEU A 35 -23.65 1.44 -14.29
C LEU A 35 -24.97 1.17 -13.55
N ARG A 36 -25.86 0.37 -14.15
CA ARG A 36 -27.18 0.04 -13.54
C ARG A 36 -27.00 -0.82 -12.30
N GLU A 37 -26.04 -1.76 -12.32
CA GLU A 37 -25.69 -2.53 -11.15
C GLU A 37 -25.03 -1.64 -10.09
N ALA A 38 -24.14 -0.70 -10.49
CA ALA A 38 -23.52 0.26 -9.57
C ALA A 38 -24.54 1.17 -8.89
N GLU A 39 -25.56 1.61 -9.60
CA GLU A 39 -26.65 2.44 -9.09
C GLU A 39 -27.47 1.74 -7.99
N ARG A 40 -27.65 0.43 -8.10
CA ARG A 40 -28.47 -0.39 -7.18
C ARG A 40 -27.68 -0.95 -5.98
N LEU A 41 -26.40 -0.63 -5.85
CA LEU A 41 -25.60 -1.15 -4.74
C LEU A 41 -26.14 -0.67 -3.40
N ASP A 42 -26.37 -1.62 -2.50
CA ASP A 42 -26.60 -1.34 -1.09
C ASP A 42 -25.25 -1.18 -0.38
N CYS A 43 -24.74 0.04 -0.30
CA CYS A 43 -23.48 0.38 0.32
C CYS A 43 -23.58 1.64 1.18
N SER A 44 -22.83 1.66 2.28
CA SER A 44 -22.68 2.85 3.12
C SER A 44 -21.52 3.70 2.63
N PHE A 45 -21.70 5.01 2.56
CA PHE A 45 -20.66 5.95 2.16
C PHE A 45 -19.82 6.44 3.34
N PRO A 46 -18.55 6.82 3.10
CA PRO A 46 -17.88 6.82 1.79
C PRO A 46 -17.46 5.43 1.32
N VAL A 47 -17.30 5.27 0.00
CA VAL A 47 -16.72 4.08 -0.63
C VAL A 47 -15.48 4.44 -1.43
N ILE A 48 -14.68 3.42 -1.80
CA ILE A 48 -13.52 3.60 -2.68
C ILE A 48 -13.65 2.70 -3.90
N LEU A 49 -13.23 3.23 -5.05
CA LEU A 49 -13.11 2.48 -6.29
C LEU A 49 -11.65 2.10 -6.49
N LYS A 50 -11.38 0.84 -6.81
CA LYS A 50 -10.04 0.30 -7.06
C LYS A 50 -10.04 -0.55 -8.33
N PRO A 51 -8.93 -0.58 -9.10
CA PRO A 51 -8.78 -1.58 -10.15
C PRO A 51 -8.61 -2.97 -9.54
N ALA A 52 -9.28 -3.98 -10.11
CA ALA A 52 -9.16 -5.37 -9.68
C ALA A 52 -7.71 -5.88 -9.85
N HIS A 53 -7.09 -5.49 -10.93
CA HIS A 53 -5.68 -5.75 -11.24
C HIS A 53 -5.09 -4.52 -11.96
N ARG A 54 -3.77 -4.38 -11.90
CA ARG A 54 -3.09 -3.23 -12.53
C ARG A 54 -2.60 -3.60 -13.93
N GLN A 55 -3.47 -3.51 -14.90
CA GLN A 55 -3.08 -3.59 -16.32
C GLN A 55 -3.03 -2.18 -16.92
N GLY A 56 -1.88 -1.85 -17.52
CA GLY A 56 -1.65 -0.55 -18.13
C GLY A 56 -1.44 0.60 -17.12
N LEU A 57 -1.02 1.75 -17.64
CA LEU A 57 -0.78 2.98 -16.89
C LEU A 57 -1.77 4.05 -17.32
N ASN A 58 -2.87 4.17 -16.60
CA ASN A 58 -3.84 5.26 -16.74
C ASN A 58 -4.02 6.00 -15.42
N GLU A 59 -4.85 7.04 -15.38
CA GLU A 59 -5.08 7.83 -14.18
C GLU A 59 -5.67 7.02 -13.01
N PHE A 60 -6.55 6.05 -13.30
CA PHE A 60 -7.18 5.21 -12.28
C PHE A 60 -6.19 4.21 -11.68
N THR A 61 -5.41 3.51 -12.51
CA THR A 61 -4.39 2.57 -12.05
C THR A 61 -3.23 3.27 -11.32
N ARG A 62 -2.93 4.53 -11.67
CA ARG A 62 -1.94 5.36 -10.97
C ARG A 62 -2.43 5.87 -9.62
N ALA A 63 -3.73 6.16 -9.48
CA ALA A 63 -4.28 6.77 -8.27
C ALA A 63 -4.38 5.82 -7.08
N LYS A 64 -4.22 4.50 -7.26
CA LYS A 64 -4.47 3.43 -6.26
C LYS A 64 -5.94 3.24 -5.92
N ALA A 65 -6.67 4.32 -5.63
CA ALA A 65 -8.09 4.33 -5.33
C ALA A 65 -8.67 5.73 -5.58
N TRP A 66 -9.94 5.78 -5.92
CA TRP A 66 -10.75 6.99 -5.93
C TRP A 66 -11.82 6.89 -4.86
N LYS A 67 -12.08 7.97 -4.12
CA LYS A 67 -13.06 8.01 -3.03
C LYS A 67 -14.34 8.67 -3.51
N ALA A 68 -15.47 8.06 -3.23
CA ALA A 68 -16.79 8.61 -3.44
C ALA A 68 -17.47 8.85 -2.08
N GLU A 69 -17.89 10.08 -1.84
CA GLU A 69 -18.53 10.49 -0.58
C GLU A 69 -20.03 10.19 -0.57
N ASP A 70 -20.62 10.07 -1.75
CA ASP A 70 -22.06 9.86 -1.97
C ASP A 70 -22.33 9.06 -3.25
N ARG A 71 -23.61 8.84 -3.55
CA ARG A 71 -24.09 8.07 -4.70
C ARG A 71 -23.74 8.72 -6.05
N ASP A 72 -23.88 10.02 -6.16
CA ASP A 72 -23.65 10.74 -7.42
C ASP A 72 -22.16 10.72 -7.76
N ALA A 73 -21.31 10.96 -6.78
CA ALA A 73 -19.86 10.83 -6.92
C ALA A 73 -19.45 9.38 -7.28
N LEU A 74 -20.09 8.36 -6.67
CA LEU A 74 -19.84 6.97 -7.01
C LEU A 74 -20.12 6.68 -8.48
N LEU A 75 -21.28 7.09 -8.99
CA LEU A 75 -21.71 6.81 -10.37
C LEU A 75 -20.79 7.52 -11.38
N ALA A 76 -20.47 8.80 -11.14
CA ALA A 76 -19.55 9.56 -11.97
C ALA A 76 -18.15 8.92 -12.02
N LEU A 77 -17.60 8.55 -10.87
CA LEU A 77 -16.29 7.91 -10.78
C LEU A 77 -16.30 6.49 -11.37
N TYR A 78 -17.40 5.74 -11.21
CA TYR A 78 -17.53 4.42 -11.81
C TYR A 78 -17.52 4.49 -13.34
N GLN A 79 -18.30 5.39 -13.94
CA GLN A 79 -18.30 5.60 -15.40
C GLN A 79 -16.89 5.91 -15.91
N ARG A 80 -16.21 6.84 -15.25
CA ARG A 80 -14.83 7.22 -15.60
C ARG A 80 -13.85 6.05 -15.47
N ALA A 81 -13.94 5.28 -14.39
CA ALA A 81 -13.09 4.11 -14.17
C ALA A 81 -13.37 3.01 -15.20
N ALA A 82 -14.66 2.72 -15.46
CA ALA A 82 -15.09 1.71 -16.43
C ALA A 82 -14.64 2.03 -17.87
N ALA A 83 -14.61 3.30 -18.24
CA ALA A 83 -14.06 3.74 -19.53
C ALA A 83 -12.54 3.50 -19.66
N LEU A 84 -11.80 3.47 -18.55
CA LEU A 84 -10.35 3.27 -18.52
C LEU A 84 -9.91 1.81 -18.44
N VAL A 85 -10.69 0.96 -17.75
CA VAL A 85 -10.27 -0.42 -17.42
C VAL A 85 -11.33 -1.49 -17.70
N GLY A 86 -12.53 -1.12 -18.13
CA GLY A 86 -13.70 -2.00 -18.21
C GLY A 86 -14.47 -2.07 -16.89
N GLY A 87 -15.79 -2.21 -16.95
CA GLY A 87 -16.65 -2.22 -15.77
C GLY A 87 -16.36 -3.38 -14.81
N ASP A 88 -16.11 -4.57 -15.33
CA ASP A 88 -15.78 -5.78 -14.60
C ASP A 88 -14.43 -5.72 -13.85
N ALA A 89 -13.56 -4.81 -14.26
CA ALA A 89 -12.27 -4.55 -13.59
C ALA A 89 -12.34 -3.46 -12.50
N VAL A 90 -13.52 -2.89 -12.23
CA VAL A 90 -13.71 -1.91 -11.16
C VAL A 90 -14.25 -2.60 -9.91
N ILE A 91 -13.52 -2.51 -8.80
CA ILE A 91 -13.98 -2.94 -7.48
C ILE A 91 -14.42 -1.70 -6.70
N ILE A 92 -15.66 -1.70 -6.21
CA ILE A 92 -16.17 -0.73 -5.23
C ILE A 92 -16.03 -1.37 -3.86
N GLN A 93 -15.45 -0.66 -2.91
CA GLN A 93 -15.12 -1.19 -1.60
C GLN A 93 -15.50 -0.20 -0.51
N GLU A 94 -15.99 -0.70 0.62
CA GLU A 94 -16.25 0.15 1.78
C GLU A 94 -14.98 0.89 2.23
N TRP A 95 -15.14 2.10 2.70
CA TRP A 95 -14.08 2.85 3.34
C TRP A 95 -13.95 2.43 4.81
N ILE A 96 -12.78 1.92 5.20
CA ILE A 96 -12.48 1.66 6.61
C ILE A 96 -11.88 2.94 7.19
N PRO A 97 -12.51 3.56 8.22
CA PRO A 97 -11.99 4.76 8.86
C PRO A 97 -10.62 4.55 9.51
N GLY A 98 -9.95 5.65 9.82
CA GLY A 98 -8.63 5.65 10.45
C GLY A 98 -7.50 5.94 9.47
N SER A 99 -6.41 6.50 9.98
CA SER A 99 -5.20 6.84 9.25
C SER A 99 -4.19 5.66 9.24
N GLY A 100 -2.93 5.97 9.05
CA GLY A 100 -1.86 4.97 9.01
C GLY A 100 -1.72 4.14 10.28
N GLU A 101 -2.02 4.70 11.45
CA GLU A 101 -1.92 3.99 12.73
C GLU A 101 -2.84 2.77 12.85
N ALA A 102 -3.89 2.71 12.04
CA ALA A 102 -4.78 1.55 11.95
C ALA A 102 -4.30 0.49 10.93
N GLN A 103 -3.21 0.73 10.20
CA GLN A 103 -2.68 -0.18 9.21
C GLN A 103 -1.55 -1.03 9.78
N PHE A 104 -1.67 -2.34 9.59
CA PHE A 104 -0.70 -3.33 10.00
C PHE A 104 -0.28 -4.16 8.80
N SER A 105 0.97 -4.60 8.80
CA SER A 105 1.49 -5.54 7.82
C SER A 105 2.17 -6.68 8.54
N TYR A 106 1.78 -7.90 8.22
CA TYR A 106 2.61 -9.07 8.46
C TYR A 106 3.61 -9.18 7.33
N ALA A 107 4.87 -9.44 7.64
CA ALA A 107 5.91 -9.67 6.65
C ALA A 107 6.69 -10.93 7.01
N GLY A 108 6.95 -11.80 6.02
CA GLY A 108 7.57 -13.09 6.30
C GLY A 108 8.31 -13.70 5.12
N LEU A 109 9.21 -14.61 5.47
CA LEU A 109 9.80 -15.60 4.58
C LEU A 109 9.17 -16.96 4.91
N TRP A 110 8.65 -17.62 3.88
CA TRP A 110 7.91 -18.87 3.99
C TRP A 110 8.56 -20.00 3.19
N ASN A 111 8.36 -21.22 3.62
CA ASN A 111 8.78 -22.41 2.91
C ASN A 111 7.73 -23.52 3.07
N ARG A 112 7.08 -23.91 1.94
CA ARG A 112 6.08 -24.97 1.90
C ARG A 112 5.02 -24.86 3.00
N GLY A 113 4.34 -23.71 3.03
CA GLY A 113 3.25 -23.45 3.97
C GLY A 113 3.67 -23.19 5.42
N GLU A 114 4.98 -23.17 5.72
CA GLU A 114 5.48 -22.87 7.07
C GLU A 114 6.28 -21.54 7.09
N ALA A 115 6.01 -20.74 8.12
CA ALA A 115 6.74 -19.50 8.35
C ALA A 115 8.17 -19.81 8.80
N VAL A 116 9.17 -19.30 8.09
CA VAL A 116 10.57 -19.42 8.46
C VAL A 116 10.97 -18.26 9.35
N VAL A 117 10.76 -17.03 8.90
CA VAL A 117 11.04 -15.81 9.68
C VAL A 117 9.90 -14.82 9.44
N SER A 118 9.46 -14.15 10.50
CA SER A 118 8.35 -13.19 10.43
C SER A 118 8.55 -11.95 11.28
N LEU A 119 7.79 -10.92 10.97
CA LEU A 119 7.54 -9.76 11.80
C LEU A 119 6.13 -9.21 11.53
N VAL A 120 5.58 -8.49 12.51
CA VAL A 120 4.43 -7.62 12.30
C VAL A 120 4.90 -6.17 12.45
N ALA A 121 4.40 -5.32 11.58
CA ALA A 121 4.70 -3.89 11.59
C ALA A 121 3.43 -3.05 11.54
N ARG A 122 3.44 -1.91 12.24
CA ARG A 122 2.41 -0.87 12.14
C ARG A 122 2.90 0.22 11.18
N ARG A 123 2.07 0.55 10.18
CA ARG A 123 2.38 1.55 9.16
C ARG A 123 1.90 2.92 9.61
N THR A 124 2.58 3.48 10.58
CA THR A 124 2.13 4.65 11.36
C THR A 124 1.87 5.88 10.49
N ARG A 125 2.74 6.19 9.51
CA ARG A 125 2.57 7.33 8.59
C ARG A 125 2.77 6.92 7.14
N GLN A 126 2.08 7.64 6.25
CA GLN A 126 2.12 7.40 4.81
C GLN A 126 2.01 8.71 4.01
N HIS A 127 2.46 8.68 2.77
CA HIS A 127 2.31 9.83 1.87
C HIS A 127 1.75 9.38 0.50
N PRO A 128 0.70 10.06 -0.06
CA PRO A 128 -0.21 11.01 0.59
C PRO A 128 -0.96 10.42 1.79
N ILE A 129 -1.43 11.25 2.71
CA ILE A 129 -2.01 10.80 3.98
C ILE A 129 -3.25 9.91 3.75
N GLU A 130 -4.13 10.26 2.81
CA GLU A 130 -5.42 9.57 2.64
C GLU A 130 -5.32 8.24 1.89
N PHE A 131 -4.56 8.16 0.82
CA PHE A 131 -4.38 6.93 0.02
C PHE A 131 -2.89 6.68 -0.21
N GLY A 132 -2.14 6.53 0.88
CA GLY A 132 -0.70 6.43 0.84
C GLY A 132 -0.21 5.41 -0.18
N ARG A 133 0.57 5.86 -1.16
CA ARG A 133 1.26 4.98 -2.08
C ARG A 133 2.38 4.24 -1.39
N SER A 134 2.93 4.85 -0.34
CA SER A 134 4.10 4.38 0.36
C SER A 134 4.01 4.78 1.82
N SER A 135 4.34 3.87 2.72
CA SER A 135 4.60 4.21 4.11
C SER A 135 5.80 5.14 4.18
N THR A 136 5.77 6.08 5.11
CA THR A 136 6.89 6.99 5.39
C THR A 136 7.53 6.70 6.72
N PHE A 137 6.75 6.18 7.67
CA PHE A 137 7.23 5.66 8.94
C PHE A 137 6.52 4.35 9.29
N VAL A 138 7.33 3.33 9.63
CA VAL A 138 6.87 1.98 9.99
C VAL A 138 7.59 1.56 11.25
N GLU A 139 6.94 0.84 12.13
CA GLU A 139 7.56 0.27 13.33
C GLU A 139 7.19 -1.20 13.52
N THR A 140 8.12 -2.01 13.96
CA THR A 140 7.86 -3.39 14.34
C THR A 140 7.11 -3.43 15.66
N VAL A 141 6.02 -4.19 15.70
CA VAL A 141 5.12 -4.31 16.85
C VAL A 141 4.76 -5.77 17.10
N GLU A 142 4.27 -6.06 18.27
CA GLU A 142 3.62 -7.33 18.57
C GLU A 142 2.12 -7.20 18.32
N GLN A 143 1.58 -8.05 17.45
CA GLN A 143 0.15 -8.10 17.15
C GLN A 143 -0.23 -9.51 16.68
N ASP A 144 -0.53 -10.36 17.64
CA ASP A 144 -0.75 -11.80 17.44
C ASP A 144 -1.93 -12.09 16.50
N GLN A 145 -3.01 -11.32 16.59
CA GLN A 145 -4.17 -11.51 15.72
C GLN A 145 -3.83 -11.27 14.23
N VAL A 146 -3.02 -10.25 13.93
CA VAL A 146 -2.55 -9.98 12.55
C VAL A 146 -1.66 -11.11 12.06
N GLU A 147 -0.76 -11.61 12.90
CA GLU A 147 0.12 -12.73 12.57
C GLU A 147 -0.68 -14.01 12.33
N GLU A 148 -1.64 -14.34 13.20
CA GLU A 148 -2.49 -15.52 13.07
C GLU A 148 -3.30 -15.50 11.75
N LEU A 149 -3.94 -14.37 11.44
CA LEU A 149 -4.73 -14.23 10.20
C LEU A 149 -3.86 -14.38 8.96
N ALA A 150 -2.67 -13.76 8.95
CA ALA A 150 -1.71 -13.88 7.85
C ALA A 150 -1.21 -15.32 7.68
N CYS A 151 -0.84 -15.97 8.79
CA CYS A 151 -0.40 -17.36 8.78
C CYS A 151 -1.50 -18.30 8.26
N ARG A 152 -2.75 -18.12 8.70
CA ARG A 152 -3.90 -18.89 8.22
C ARG A 152 -4.08 -18.76 6.71
N PHE A 153 -3.97 -17.56 6.17
CA PHE A 153 -4.05 -17.31 4.74
C PHE A 153 -2.91 -18.01 3.98
N LEU A 154 -1.66 -17.81 4.40
CA LEU A 154 -0.47 -18.30 3.69
C LEU A 154 -0.31 -19.82 3.76
N LYS A 155 -0.63 -20.44 4.90
CA LYS A 155 -0.69 -21.90 5.05
C LYS A 155 -1.68 -22.53 4.05
N SER A 156 -2.85 -21.91 3.87
CA SER A 156 -3.87 -22.42 2.96
C SER A 156 -3.43 -22.45 1.49
N LEU A 157 -2.34 -21.76 1.13
CA LEU A 157 -1.76 -21.70 -0.22
C LEU A 157 -0.47 -22.53 -0.36
N ASP A 158 -0.03 -23.23 0.67
CA ASP A 158 1.30 -23.89 0.70
C ASP A 158 2.42 -22.93 0.26
N TYR A 159 2.35 -21.68 0.76
CA TYR A 159 3.16 -20.58 0.24
C TYR A 159 4.65 -20.80 0.44
N THR A 160 5.45 -20.43 -0.56
CA THR A 160 6.92 -20.39 -0.48
C THR A 160 7.43 -19.08 -1.06
N GLY A 161 8.23 -18.35 -0.31
CA GLY A 161 8.85 -17.08 -0.72
C GLY A 161 8.65 -15.95 0.30
N VAL A 162 9.01 -14.74 -0.10
CA VAL A 162 8.79 -13.53 0.71
C VAL A 162 7.40 -12.98 0.47
N VAL A 163 6.78 -12.45 1.51
CA VAL A 163 5.41 -11.92 1.44
C VAL A 163 5.18 -10.79 2.44
N GLU A 164 4.34 -9.82 2.04
CA GLU A 164 3.72 -8.84 2.91
C GLU A 164 2.20 -9.01 2.83
N VAL A 165 1.52 -9.14 3.97
CA VAL A 165 0.06 -9.21 4.09
C VAL A 165 -0.41 -7.96 4.82
N GLU A 166 -1.20 -7.13 4.14
CA GLU A 166 -1.67 -5.84 4.67
C GLU A 166 -3.05 -5.97 5.31
N PHE A 167 -3.19 -5.47 6.53
CA PHE A 167 -4.45 -5.40 7.26
C PHE A 167 -4.77 -3.97 7.69
N LYS A 168 -6.05 -3.69 7.85
CA LYS A 168 -6.51 -2.47 8.52
C LYS A 168 -7.45 -2.82 9.65
N TYR A 169 -7.19 -2.26 10.84
CA TYR A 169 -8.07 -2.39 11.98
C TYR A 169 -9.30 -1.49 11.80
N ASP A 170 -10.47 -2.11 11.81
CA ASP A 170 -11.74 -1.41 11.75
C ASP A 170 -12.30 -1.25 13.17
N ARG A 171 -12.33 -0.02 13.67
CA ARG A 171 -12.82 0.28 15.03
C ARG A 171 -14.33 0.06 15.19
N ARG A 172 -15.09 -0.02 14.09
CA ARG A 172 -16.55 -0.18 14.10
C ARG A 172 -16.94 -1.57 14.57
N ASP A 173 -16.24 -2.59 14.09
CA ASP A 173 -16.48 -4.00 14.43
C ASP A 173 -15.32 -4.65 15.20
N ARG A 174 -14.24 -3.90 15.45
CA ARG A 174 -13.01 -4.34 16.15
C ARG A 174 -12.29 -5.49 15.46
N GLN A 175 -12.37 -5.56 14.13
CA GLN A 175 -11.74 -6.61 13.34
C GLN A 175 -10.57 -6.06 12.49
N TYR A 176 -9.58 -6.94 12.25
CA TYR A 176 -8.55 -6.69 11.26
C TYR A 176 -9.02 -7.18 9.91
N LYS A 177 -9.18 -6.28 8.96
CA LYS A 177 -9.64 -6.57 7.60
C LYS A 177 -8.47 -6.69 6.65
N LEU A 178 -8.37 -7.80 5.93
CA LEU A 178 -7.35 -8.05 4.92
C LEU A 178 -7.50 -7.07 3.76
N LEU A 179 -6.46 -6.29 3.46
CA LEU A 179 -6.47 -5.32 2.38
C LEU A 179 -5.76 -5.80 1.12
N ASP A 180 -4.58 -6.41 1.29
CA ASP A 180 -3.71 -6.81 0.18
C ASP A 180 -2.73 -7.92 0.59
N VAL A 181 -2.28 -8.71 -0.39
CA VAL A 181 -1.23 -9.72 -0.22
C VAL A 181 -0.19 -9.51 -1.32
N ASN A 182 1.04 -9.21 -0.94
CA ASN A 182 2.13 -8.88 -1.84
C ASN A 182 3.21 -9.98 -1.79
N GLY A 183 3.24 -10.87 -2.79
CA GLY A 183 4.24 -11.96 -2.91
C GLY A 183 5.59 -11.45 -3.41
N ARG A 184 6.11 -10.37 -2.86
CA ARG A 184 7.35 -9.70 -3.23
C ARG A 184 7.91 -8.91 -2.06
N PHE A 185 9.16 -8.48 -2.16
CA PHE A 185 9.71 -7.52 -1.20
C PHE A 185 8.90 -6.22 -1.16
N TRP A 186 8.81 -5.63 0.02
CA TRP A 186 8.08 -4.40 0.32
C TRP A 186 9.06 -3.23 0.56
N THR A 187 8.56 -2.01 0.48
CA THR A 187 9.40 -0.80 0.47
C THR A 187 10.25 -0.64 1.75
N TRP A 188 9.71 -1.06 2.88
CA TRP A 188 10.35 -0.91 4.20
C TRP A 188 11.05 -2.20 4.66
N ASN A 189 11.45 -3.11 3.75
CA ASN A 189 12.04 -4.41 4.11
C ASN A 189 13.37 -4.30 4.89
N ALA A 190 14.10 -3.17 4.75
CA ALA A 190 15.35 -2.94 5.49
C ALA A 190 15.18 -2.93 7.02
N ILE A 191 13.96 -2.69 7.53
CA ILE A 191 13.66 -2.81 8.97
C ILE A 191 13.98 -4.21 9.50
N GLY A 192 13.80 -5.24 8.66
CA GLY A 192 14.04 -6.63 9.02
C GLY A 192 15.49 -6.89 9.43
N ALA A 193 16.46 -6.40 8.66
CA ALA A 193 17.87 -6.56 8.97
C ALA A 193 18.20 -5.97 10.35
N LEU A 194 17.74 -4.75 10.63
CA LEU A 194 17.92 -4.10 11.93
C LEU A 194 17.19 -4.81 13.06
N ALA A 195 16.03 -5.43 12.77
CA ALA A 195 15.25 -6.21 13.73
C ALA A 195 15.78 -7.66 13.92
N GLY A 196 16.83 -8.07 13.19
CA GLY A 196 17.42 -9.40 13.28
C GLY A 196 16.85 -10.42 12.29
N ALA A 197 16.11 -9.98 11.29
CA ALA A 197 15.54 -10.79 10.21
C ALA A 197 15.83 -10.15 8.84
N ASP A 198 17.04 -10.34 8.33
CA ASP A 198 17.45 -9.85 7.00
C ASP A 198 16.75 -10.67 5.91
N PHE A 199 15.54 -10.29 5.54
CA PHE A 199 14.72 -11.04 4.58
C PHE A 199 15.39 -11.24 3.20
N PRO A 200 16.08 -10.27 2.58
CA PRO A 200 16.81 -10.48 1.35
C PRO A 200 17.89 -11.55 1.47
N TYR A 201 18.70 -11.48 2.52
CA TYR A 201 19.77 -12.45 2.77
C TYR A 201 19.21 -13.85 3.07
N LEU A 202 18.19 -13.93 3.93
CA LEU A 202 17.56 -15.21 4.28
C LEU A 202 16.85 -15.86 3.09
N ALA A 203 16.19 -15.07 2.24
CA ALA A 203 15.57 -15.56 1.01
C ALA A 203 16.61 -16.08 0.01
N TRP A 204 17.75 -15.40 -0.11
CA TRP A 204 18.88 -15.86 -0.92
C TRP A 204 19.44 -17.19 -0.40
N ARG A 205 19.66 -17.32 0.89
CA ARG A 205 20.08 -18.60 1.50
C ARG A 205 19.10 -19.73 1.23
N GLN A 206 17.81 -19.46 1.42
CA GLN A 206 16.74 -20.44 1.13
C GLN A 206 16.74 -20.85 -0.35
N ALA A 207 16.96 -19.92 -1.28
CA ALA A 207 17.03 -20.19 -2.71
C ALA A 207 18.23 -21.09 -3.08
N LEU A 208 19.32 -21.01 -2.32
CA LEU A 208 20.49 -21.91 -2.43
C LEU A 208 20.28 -23.28 -1.74
N GLY A 209 19.08 -23.55 -1.22
CA GLY A 209 18.80 -24.80 -0.49
C GLY A 209 19.44 -24.88 0.91
N GLN A 210 19.94 -23.77 1.43
CA GLN A 210 20.52 -23.71 2.78
C GLN A 210 19.44 -23.63 3.84
N THR A 211 19.66 -24.30 4.97
CA THR A 211 18.75 -24.22 6.11
C THR A 211 18.78 -22.80 6.72
N VAL A 212 17.61 -22.21 6.86
CA VAL A 212 17.38 -20.96 7.60
C VAL A 212 16.69 -21.32 8.92
N ALA A 213 17.28 -20.88 10.03
CA ALA A 213 16.69 -21.12 11.35
C ALA A 213 15.37 -20.35 11.49
N PRO A 214 14.30 -20.98 12.00
CA PRO A 214 13.07 -20.26 12.30
C PRO A 214 13.28 -19.14 13.31
N GLY A 215 12.57 -18.03 13.14
CA GLY A 215 12.69 -16.89 14.04
C GLY A 215 11.62 -15.84 13.88
N ARG A 216 11.56 -14.95 14.86
CA ARG A 216 10.71 -13.74 14.84
C ARG A 216 11.62 -12.53 15.01
N ALA A 217 11.40 -11.51 14.22
CA ALA A 217 12.16 -10.26 14.32
C ALA A 217 11.79 -9.51 15.61
N ARG A 218 12.76 -8.73 16.13
CA ARG A 218 12.54 -7.92 17.34
C ARG A 218 11.51 -6.81 17.08
N THR A 219 10.74 -6.50 18.09
CA THR A 219 9.81 -5.36 18.11
C THR A 219 10.51 -4.07 18.53
N GLY A 220 9.84 -2.92 18.35
CA GLY A 220 10.36 -1.61 18.75
C GLY A 220 11.43 -1.03 17.81
N VAL A 221 11.59 -1.57 16.62
CA VAL A 221 12.49 -1.05 15.57
C VAL A 221 11.67 -0.21 14.60
N GLY A 222 12.21 0.93 14.17
CA GLY A 222 11.60 1.83 13.20
C GLY A 222 12.24 1.75 11.81
N TRP A 223 11.47 2.15 10.80
CA TRP A 223 11.95 2.45 9.46
C TRP A 223 11.34 3.76 8.99
N MET A 224 12.14 4.61 8.33
CA MET A 224 11.71 5.93 7.88
C MET A 224 12.22 6.26 6.48
N HIS A 225 11.34 6.82 5.67
CA HIS A 225 11.71 7.51 4.44
C HIS A 225 11.76 9.02 4.73
N ALA A 226 12.92 9.50 5.18
CA ALA A 226 13.06 10.82 5.81
C ALA A 226 12.48 11.97 4.97
N SER A 227 12.81 12.07 3.68
CA SER A 227 12.34 13.14 2.80
C SER A 227 10.83 13.21 2.64
N ARG A 228 10.15 12.07 2.69
CA ARG A 228 8.67 11.97 2.60
C ARG A 228 8.01 12.06 3.96
N ASP A 229 8.66 11.55 5.00
CA ASP A 229 8.11 11.53 6.34
C ASP A 229 8.00 12.93 6.94
N ILE A 230 8.98 13.79 6.71
CA ILE A 230 8.93 15.20 7.13
C ILE A 230 7.68 15.89 6.57
N VAL A 231 7.36 15.66 5.29
CA VAL A 231 6.16 16.25 4.65
C VAL A 231 4.89 15.66 5.23
N ALA A 232 4.82 14.33 5.42
CA ALA A 232 3.67 13.66 6.00
C ALA A 232 3.45 14.12 7.46
N ALA A 233 4.51 14.14 8.27
CA ALA A 233 4.47 14.57 9.65
C ALA A 233 4.01 16.03 9.79
N TYR A 234 4.54 16.94 8.95
CA TYR A 234 4.09 18.32 8.93
C TYR A 234 2.58 18.44 8.64
N GLN A 235 2.08 17.71 7.66
CA GLN A 235 0.66 17.69 7.33
C GLN A 235 -0.21 17.13 8.46
N GLU A 236 0.24 16.07 9.13
CA GLU A 236 -0.48 15.46 10.24
C GLU A 236 -0.45 16.34 11.51
N LEU A 237 0.68 16.98 11.81
CA LEU A 237 0.80 17.96 12.89
C LEU A 237 -0.14 19.16 12.65
N SER A 238 -0.17 19.68 11.41
CA SER A 238 -1.04 20.81 11.04
C SER A 238 -2.53 20.48 11.12
N ARG A 239 -2.90 19.21 10.94
CA ARG A 239 -4.29 18.70 11.08
C ARG A 239 -4.63 18.30 12.51
N GLY A 240 -3.68 18.32 13.43
CA GLY A 240 -3.84 17.85 14.81
C GLY A 240 -4.01 16.33 14.95
N SER A 241 -3.75 15.57 13.90
CA SER A 241 -3.82 14.09 13.92
C SER A 241 -2.55 13.44 14.48
N LEU A 242 -1.44 14.18 14.57
CA LEU A 242 -0.19 13.76 15.19
C LEU A 242 0.21 14.80 16.24
N LYS A 243 0.70 14.35 17.40
CA LYS A 243 1.33 15.22 18.40
C LYS A 243 2.84 15.26 18.17
N LEU A 244 3.46 16.43 18.40
CA LEU A 244 4.91 16.57 18.27
C LEU A 244 5.67 15.64 19.22
N SER A 245 5.16 15.43 20.44
CA SER A 245 5.72 14.47 21.39
C SER A 245 5.79 13.06 20.82
N ASP A 246 4.75 12.61 20.14
CA ASP A 246 4.66 11.25 19.57
C ASP A 246 5.57 11.11 18.35
N TYR A 247 5.70 12.18 17.55
CA TYR A 247 6.68 12.24 16.47
C TYR A 247 8.11 12.09 16.98
N LEU A 248 8.49 12.90 17.99
CA LEU A 248 9.82 12.86 18.59
C LEU A 248 10.10 11.51 19.28
N ALA A 249 9.12 10.97 20.01
CA ALA A 249 9.25 9.65 20.64
C ALA A 249 9.52 8.54 19.62
N GLY A 250 8.90 8.64 18.44
CA GLY A 250 9.16 7.71 17.32
C GLY A 250 10.62 7.73 16.85
N LEU A 251 11.30 8.87 16.90
CA LEU A 251 12.68 9.01 16.44
C LEU A 251 13.74 8.46 17.42
N HIS A 252 13.37 8.15 18.66
CA HIS A 252 14.30 7.58 19.66
C HIS A 252 14.47 6.06 19.56
N LYS A 253 13.80 5.41 18.62
CA LYS A 253 13.92 3.96 18.37
C LYS A 253 15.13 3.65 17.51
N PRO A 254 15.70 2.43 17.61
CA PRO A 254 16.61 1.95 16.57
C PRO A 254 15.95 2.10 15.19
N MET A 255 16.62 2.80 14.25
CA MET A 255 16.00 3.27 13.01
C MET A 255 16.76 2.80 11.78
N ALA A 256 16.05 2.15 10.85
CA ALA A 256 16.51 1.95 9.49
C ALA A 256 15.94 3.06 8.58
N PHE A 257 16.68 3.48 7.58
CA PHE A 257 16.26 4.52 6.65
C PHE A 257 16.12 3.97 5.22
N ALA A 258 15.25 4.60 4.44
CA ALA A 258 15.02 4.19 3.06
C ALA A 258 16.20 4.44 2.13
N SER A 259 16.91 5.55 2.34
CA SER A 259 17.96 6.06 1.46
C SER A 259 19.27 6.39 2.17
N PHE A 260 19.35 6.18 3.49
CA PHE A 260 20.56 6.45 4.28
C PHE A 260 21.11 5.18 4.91
N ALA A 261 22.39 4.94 4.71
CA ALA A 261 23.19 3.98 5.45
C ALA A 261 24.52 4.62 5.86
N LEU A 262 25.10 4.18 6.98
CA LEU A 262 26.38 4.76 7.48
C LEU A 262 27.56 4.44 6.56
N ASP A 263 27.52 3.29 5.92
CA ASP A 263 28.51 2.80 4.95
C ASP A 263 28.29 3.33 3.53
N ASP A 264 27.07 3.82 3.22
CA ASP A 264 26.74 4.48 1.95
C ASP A 264 25.75 5.63 2.16
N PRO A 265 26.19 6.84 2.56
CA PRO A 265 25.34 8.00 2.77
C PRO A 265 24.94 8.72 1.47
N LEU A 266 25.58 8.41 0.35
CA LEU A 266 25.43 9.13 -0.92
C LEU A 266 23.99 9.14 -1.47
N PRO A 267 23.22 8.03 -1.45
CA PRO A 267 21.82 8.06 -1.90
C PRO A 267 20.95 9.08 -1.14
N ALA A 268 21.15 9.24 0.17
CA ALA A 268 20.42 10.22 0.96
C ALA A 268 20.80 11.68 0.61
N ILE A 269 22.07 11.92 0.36
CA ILE A 269 22.58 13.25 -0.03
C ILE A 269 22.01 13.66 -1.41
N VAL A 270 21.93 12.73 -2.35
CA VAL A 270 21.44 12.99 -3.71
C VAL A 270 19.91 13.04 -3.79
N GLU A 271 19.21 12.40 -2.88
CA GLU A 271 17.74 12.28 -2.92
C GLU A 271 17.04 13.65 -2.93
N LEU A 272 17.42 14.58 -2.04
CA LEU A 272 16.78 15.90 -1.95
C LEU A 272 16.97 16.74 -3.20
N PRO A 273 18.19 16.90 -3.75
CA PRO A 273 18.39 17.57 -5.03
C PRO A 273 17.63 16.89 -6.18
N ALA A 274 17.60 15.56 -6.24
CA ALA A 274 16.87 14.83 -7.26
C ALA A 274 15.36 15.05 -7.20
N VAL A 275 14.78 15.05 -6.00
CA VAL A 275 13.35 15.35 -5.79
C VAL A 275 13.02 16.80 -6.20
N ALA A 276 13.89 17.76 -5.85
CA ALA A 276 13.74 19.15 -6.24
C ALA A 276 13.80 19.29 -7.78
N TRP A 277 14.81 18.70 -8.40
CA TRP A 277 14.97 18.70 -9.87
C TRP A 277 13.74 18.13 -10.59
N HIS A 278 13.24 16.96 -10.16
CA HIS A 278 12.06 16.35 -10.76
C HIS A 278 10.78 17.21 -10.62
N ARG A 279 10.65 17.97 -9.55
CA ARG A 279 9.53 18.90 -9.38
C ARG A 279 9.65 20.11 -10.33
N PHE A 280 10.84 20.67 -10.45
CA PHE A 280 11.10 21.79 -11.38
C PHE A 280 10.95 21.36 -12.84
N ALA A 281 11.51 20.23 -13.23
CA ALA A 281 11.40 19.70 -14.60
C ALA A 281 9.94 19.43 -15.00
N LYS A 282 9.15 18.80 -14.16
CA LYS A 282 7.71 18.56 -14.41
C LYS A 282 6.87 19.84 -14.39
N GLY A 283 7.25 20.84 -13.60
CA GLY A 283 6.62 22.17 -13.62
C GLY A 283 6.85 22.88 -14.95
N SER A 284 8.05 22.77 -15.51
CA SER A 284 8.42 23.33 -16.82
C SER A 284 7.68 22.64 -17.98
N GLU A 285 7.54 21.30 -17.96
CA GLU A 285 6.78 20.57 -18.99
C GLU A 285 5.29 20.95 -19.00
N ARG A 286 4.66 21.07 -17.83
CA ARG A 286 3.26 21.53 -17.72
C ARG A 286 3.06 22.96 -18.21
N SER A 287 4.02 23.86 -17.97
CA SER A 287 3.97 25.23 -18.45
C SER A 287 4.13 25.31 -19.97
N SER A 288 4.98 24.45 -20.55
CA SER A 288 5.17 24.37 -22.01
C SER A 288 3.97 23.78 -22.74
N ASP A 289 3.27 22.81 -22.14
CA ASP A 289 2.07 22.19 -22.71
C ASP A 289 0.87 23.16 -22.67
N VAL A 290 0.72 23.94 -21.61
CA VAL A 290 -0.29 25.00 -21.52
C VAL A 290 -0.03 26.09 -22.57
N HIS A 291 1.21 26.55 -22.73
CA HIS A 291 1.58 27.55 -23.76
C HIS A 291 1.42 27.03 -25.20
N ARG A 292 1.61 25.71 -25.41
CA ARG A 292 1.37 25.05 -26.69
C ARG A 292 -0.11 24.91 -27.02
N ALA A 293 -0.93 24.64 -26.02
CA ALA A 293 -2.38 24.57 -26.16
C ALA A 293 -2.99 25.95 -26.46
N GLU A 294 -2.52 27.01 -25.78
CA GLU A 294 -2.94 28.40 -26.05
C GLU A 294 -2.56 28.85 -27.45
N LYS A 295 -1.35 28.57 -27.93
CA LYS A 295 -0.93 28.91 -29.30
C LYS A 295 -1.69 28.14 -30.39
N HIS A 296 -2.20 26.94 -30.11
CA HIS A 296 -3.04 26.23 -31.10
C HIS A 296 -4.51 26.68 -31.08
N ALA A 297 -5.01 27.26 -29.99
CA ALA A 297 -6.34 27.85 -29.94
C ALA A 297 -6.46 29.15 -30.77
N ASP A 298 -5.35 29.91 -30.89
CA ASP A 298 -5.32 31.17 -31.65
C ASP A 298 -5.14 31.01 -33.18
N ILE A 299 -4.99 29.77 -33.70
CA ILE A 299 -4.72 29.50 -35.12
C ILE A 299 -5.97 28.94 -35.85
N LEU A 300 -7.10 28.82 -35.21
CA LEU A 300 -8.33 28.46 -35.92
C LEU A 300 -8.96 29.73 -36.56
N PRO A 301 -9.02 29.86 -37.90
CA PRO A 301 -9.66 30.97 -38.52
C PRO A 301 -11.18 30.88 -38.30
N ALA A 302 -11.79 31.97 -37.89
CA ALA A 302 -13.25 32.13 -37.87
C ALA A 302 -13.79 31.86 -39.29
N GLY A 303 -14.18 30.65 -39.54
CA GLY A 303 -14.86 30.21 -40.77
C GLY A 303 -16.28 30.71 -40.84
N ARG A 304 -16.55 31.38 -41.88
CA ARG A 304 -17.87 31.91 -42.31
C ARG A 304 -18.90 30.81 -42.50
#